data_24bf5479e472cd8ad50a6ad3484cbeda
#
_entry.id   24bf5479e472cd8ad50a6ad3484cbeda
#
_cell.length_a   1.000
_cell.length_b   1.000
_cell.length_c   1.000
_cell.angle_alpha   90.00
_cell.angle_beta   90.00
_cell.angle_gamma   90.00
#
_symmetry.space_group_name_H-M   'P 1'
#
loop_
_entity.id
_entity.type
_entity.pdbx_description
1 polymer ?
#
loop_
_entity_poly.entity_id
_entity_poly.type
_entity_poly.pdbx_seq_one_letter_code
_entity_poly.pdbx_strand_id
1 'polypeptide(L)'
;APDVQLVRDRMKFPELRWLDRFDIVVPTLLGVSMFLLGVILHNVAPQLGTTGWQMLVWGFVISTVVCWHGTYTINSLSHVFGRQRYRTGDTSRNNWLLAILTLGEGWHNNHHYYPNTVRQGFYWWEYDITFYVLKLLSWCGIIWDLKPIPVAVRDDAGRRLPGRS
;
A
#
# COMPACT_ATOMS: atom_id res chain seq x y z
N ALA A 1 -20.15 8.72 -7.78
CA ALA A 1 -18.96 9.54 -8.03
C ALA A 1 -18.44 10.05 -6.71
N PRO A 2 -17.12 10.04 -6.46
CA PRO A 2 -16.55 10.57 -5.23
C PRO A 2 -16.87 12.06 -5.10
N ASP A 3 -17.07 12.53 -3.86
CA ASP A 3 -17.28 13.96 -3.61
C ASP A 3 -16.01 14.73 -4.00
N VAL A 4 -16.10 15.45 -5.10
CA VAL A 4 -15.00 16.24 -5.68
C VAL A 4 -14.43 17.25 -4.68
N GLN A 5 -15.22 17.68 -3.68
CA GLN A 5 -14.75 18.61 -2.66
C GLN A 5 -13.70 17.99 -1.73
N LEU A 6 -13.78 16.68 -1.47
CA LEU A 6 -12.84 15.95 -0.61
C LEU A 6 -11.49 15.66 -1.29
N VAL A 7 -11.41 15.77 -2.61
CA VAL A 7 -10.22 15.43 -3.41
C VAL A 7 -9.74 16.59 -4.30
N ARG A 8 -10.06 17.83 -3.92
CA ARG A 8 -9.73 19.04 -4.72
C ARG A 8 -8.25 19.18 -5.05
N ASP A 9 -7.38 18.79 -4.14
CA ASP A 9 -5.92 18.81 -4.33
C ASP A 9 -5.49 17.88 -5.47
N ARG A 10 -6.07 16.70 -5.57
CA ARG A 10 -5.80 15.71 -6.64
C ARG A 10 -6.43 16.11 -7.97
N MET A 11 -7.59 16.75 -7.93
CA MET A 11 -8.27 17.23 -9.14
C MET A 11 -7.56 18.37 -9.87
N LYS A 12 -6.48 18.94 -9.30
CA LYS A 12 -5.60 19.91 -9.99
C LYS A 12 -4.75 19.26 -11.08
N PHE A 13 -4.51 17.96 -10.99
CA PHE A 13 -3.66 17.20 -11.91
C PHE A 13 -4.50 16.58 -13.03
N PRO A 14 -4.34 17.00 -14.30
CA PRO A 14 -5.13 16.48 -15.42
C PRO A 14 -4.92 14.99 -15.65
N GLU A 15 -3.72 14.48 -15.39
CA GLU A 15 -3.37 13.05 -15.47
C GLU A 15 -4.16 12.21 -14.48
N LEU A 16 -4.37 12.69 -13.24
CA LEU A 16 -5.16 11.96 -12.24
C LEU A 16 -6.64 11.94 -12.61
N ARG A 17 -7.17 13.04 -13.17
CA ARG A 17 -8.55 13.10 -13.68
C ARG A 17 -8.76 12.15 -14.86
N TRP A 18 -7.74 12.03 -15.71
CA TRP A 18 -7.79 11.10 -16.84
C TRP A 18 -7.79 9.64 -16.37
N LEU A 19 -6.94 9.30 -15.40
CA LEU A 19 -6.89 7.96 -14.79
C LEU A 19 -8.20 7.61 -14.08
N ASP A 20 -8.82 8.56 -13.37
CA ASP A 20 -10.13 8.36 -12.71
C ASP A 20 -11.25 8.12 -13.74
N ARG A 21 -11.20 8.83 -14.87
CA ARG A 21 -12.19 8.65 -15.95
C ARG A 21 -12.02 7.34 -16.72
N PHE A 22 -10.79 6.87 -16.85
CA PHE A 22 -10.41 5.69 -17.64
C PHE A 22 -9.69 4.65 -16.76
N ASP A 23 -10.27 4.33 -15.62
CA ASP A 23 -9.72 3.43 -14.60
C ASP A 23 -9.38 2.04 -15.13
N ILE A 24 -10.09 1.55 -16.16
CA ILE A 24 -9.84 0.26 -16.82
C ILE A 24 -8.55 0.23 -17.65
N VAL A 25 -8.00 1.38 -18.05
CA VAL A 25 -6.85 1.44 -18.97
C VAL A 25 -5.60 0.86 -18.30
N VAL A 26 -5.31 1.23 -17.06
CA VAL A 26 -4.09 0.78 -16.36
C VAL A 26 -4.10 -0.74 -16.12
N PRO A 27 -5.16 -1.36 -15.58
CA PRO A 27 -5.25 -2.81 -15.46
C PRO A 27 -5.16 -3.54 -16.81
N THR A 28 -5.81 -3.01 -17.84
CA THR A 28 -5.73 -3.60 -19.18
C THR A 28 -4.31 -3.57 -19.73
N LEU A 29 -3.64 -2.43 -19.62
CA LEU A 29 -2.23 -2.29 -20.05
C LEU A 29 -1.31 -3.25 -19.28
N LEU A 30 -1.52 -3.41 -17.96
CA LEU A 30 -0.75 -4.37 -17.17
C LEU A 30 -0.99 -5.80 -17.67
N GLY A 31 -2.23 -6.22 -17.88
CA GLY A 31 -2.56 -7.55 -18.39
C GLY A 31 -1.93 -7.83 -19.76
N VAL A 32 -2.08 -6.88 -20.69
CA VAL A 32 -1.46 -6.97 -22.02
C VAL A 32 0.07 -7.03 -21.92
N SER A 33 0.68 -6.19 -21.07
CA SER A 33 2.13 -6.17 -20.87
C SER A 33 2.65 -7.50 -20.32
N MET A 34 1.95 -8.11 -19.37
CA MET A 34 2.29 -9.42 -18.82
C MET A 34 2.21 -10.51 -19.89
N PHE A 35 1.16 -10.52 -20.70
CA PHE A 35 1.02 -11.46 -21.80
C PHE A 35 2.16 -11.32 -22.81
N LEU A 36 2.44 -10.10 -23.27
CA LEU A 36 3.51 -9.83 -24.24
C LEU A 36 4.90 -10.18 -23.68
N LEU A 37 5.15 -9.88 -22.41
CA LEU A 37 6.39 -10.26 -21.74
C LEU A 37 6.57 -11.78 -21.75
N GLY A 38 5.50 -12.54 -21.45
CA GLY A 38 5.54 -14.00 -21.52
C GLY A 38 5.81 -14.54 -22.95
N VAL A 39 5.25 -13.90 -23.97
CA VAL A 39 5.55 -14.23 -25.38
C VAL A 39 7.01 -13.94 -25.70
N ILE A 40 7.55 -12.80 -25.28
CA ILE A 40 8.96 -12.45 -25.49
C ILE A 40 9.86 -13.47 -24.80
N LEU A 41 9.62 -13.78 -23.52
CA LEU A 41 10.41 -14.74 -22.74
C LEU A 41 10.38 -16.14 -23.36
N HIS A 42 9.23 -16.56 -23.88
CA HIS A 42 9.12 -17.85 -24.61
C HIS A 42 10.08 -17.95 -25.79
N ASN A 43 10.27 -16.84 -26.53
CA ASN A 43 11.10 -16.80 -27.72
C ASN A 43 12.59 -16.57 -27.41
N VAL A 44 12.93 -15.70 -26.44
CA VAL A 44 14.31 -15.32 -26.15
C VAL A 44 14.98 -16.18 -25.08
N ALA A 45 14.18 -16.84 -24.23
CA ALA A 45 14.65 -17.66 -23.11
C ALA A 45 13.74 -18.91 -22.92
N PRO A 46 13.62 -19.78 -23.92
CA PRO A 46 12.70 -20.92 -23.89
C PRO A 46 12.97 -21.91 -22.74
N GLN A 47 14.16 -21.93 -22.19
CA GLN A 47 14.55 -22.73 -21.03
C GLN A 47 13.79 -22.37 -19.76
N LEU A 48 13.18 -21.18 -19.69
CA LEU A 48 12.34 -20.76 -18.56
C LEU A 48 10.95 -21.45 -18.56
N GLY A 49 10.56 -22.05 -19.69
CA GLY A 49 9.25 -22.69 -19.86
C GLY A 49 8.06 -21.73 -19.72
N THR A 50 8.31 -20.41 -19.85
CA THR A 50 7.31 -19.36 -19.65
C THR A 50 6.52 -19.09 -20.92
N THR A 51 5.20 -18.93 -20.82
CA THR A 51 4.31 -18.59 -21.93
C THR A 51 3.55 -17.29 -21.65
N GLY A 52 2.99 -16.68 -22.71
CA GLY A 52 2.13 -15.49 -22.57
C GLY A 52 0.96 -15.71 -21.61
N TRP A 53 0.30 -16.86 -21.71
CA TRP A 53 -0.82 -17.20 -20.83
C TRP A 53 -0.41 -17.42 -19.38
N GLN A 54 0.73 -18.06 -19.12
CA GLN A 54 1.25 -18.20 -17.76
C GLN A 54 1.54 -16.83 -17.13
N MET A 55 2.22 -15.94 -17.87
CA MET A 55 2.51 -14.60 -17.36
C MET A 55 1.24 -13.79 -17.13
N LEU A 56 0.24 -13.88 -18.00
CA LEU A 56 -1.04 -13.21 -17.79
C LEU A 56 -1.75 -13.74 -16.53
N VAL A 57 -1.82 -15.06 -16.36
CA VAL A 57 -2.53 -15.68 -15.23
C VAL A 57 -1.78 -15.38 -13.91
N TRP A 58 -0.49 -15.63 -13.83
CA TRP A 58 0.26 -15.43 -12.59
C TRP A 58 0.60 -13.97 -12.32
N GLY A 59 1.07 -13.24 -13.33
CA GLY A 59 1.55 -11.86 -13.19
C GLY A 59 0.42 -10.82 -13.13
N PHE A 60 -0.77 -11.15 -13.58
CA PHE A 60 -1.92 -10.23 -13.53
C PHE A 60 -3.06 -10.79 -12.70
N VAL A 61 -3.69 -11.91 -13.10
CA VAL A 61 -4.92 -12.38 -12.44
C VAL A 61 -4.65 -12.81 -11.00
N ILE A 62 -3.73 -13.75 -10.78
CA ILE A 62 -3.44 -14.27 -9.45
C ILE A 62 -2.83 -13.17 -8.56
N SER A 63 -1.87 -12.38 -9.07
CA SER A 63 -1.27 -11.29 -8.31
C SER A 63 -2.30 -10.26 -7.86
N THR A 64 -3.26 -9.90 -8.71
CA THR A 64 -4.36 -8.98 -8.35
C THR A 64 -5.25 -9.57 -7.26
N VAL A 65 -5.64 -10.83 -7.38
CA VAL A 65 -6.45 -11.52 -6.36
C VAL A 65 -5.72 -11.57 -5.03
N VAL A 66 -4.43 -11.91 -5.03
CA VAL A 66 -3.61 -11.95 -3.80
C VAL A 66 -3.49 -10.55 -3.17
N CYS A 67 -3.28 -9.52 -3.99
CA CYS A 67 -3.23 -8.13 -3.51
C CYS A 67 -4.55 -7.70 -2.85
N TRP A 68 -5.69 -8.02 -3.45
CA TRP A 68 -7.01 -7.74 -2.87
C TRP A 68 -7.22 -8.46 -1.54
N HIS A 69 -6.85 -9.75 -1.46
CA HIS A 69 -6.94 -10.51 -0.21
C HIS A 69 -6.02 -9.93 0.87
N GLY A 70 -4.83 -9.46 0.51
CA GLY A 70 -3.94 -8.73 1.42
C GLY A 70 -4.64 -7.50 2.00
N THR A 71 -5.23 -6.66 1.14
CA THR A 71 -5.96 -5.44 1.56
C THR A 71 -7.18 -5.77 2.44
N TYR A 72 -8.00 -6.77 2.06
CA TYR A 72 -9.15 -7.18 2.87
C TYR A 72 -8.72 -7.77 4.22
N THR A 73 -7.62 -8.50 4.25
CA THR A 73 -7.04 -9.04 5.49
C THR A 73 -6.67 -7.91 6.46
N ILE A 74 -6.06 -6.83 5.97
CA ILE A 74 -5.76 -5.67 6.80
C ILE A 74 -7.04 -5.01 7.32
N ASN A 75 -8.01 -4.77 6.46
CA ASN A 75 -9.26 -4.11 6.85
C ASN A 75 -10.20 -4.98 7.72
N SER A 76 -9.93 -6.26 7.86
CA SER A 76 -10.69 -7.19 8.71
C SER A 76 -9.87 -7.68 9.90
N LEU A 77 -8.81 -8.45 9.68
CA LEU A 77 -8.06 -9.10 10.77
C LEU A 77 -7.31 -8.10 11.65
N SER A 78 -6.82 -6.98 11.10
CA SER A 78 -6.19 -5.92 11.91
C SER A 78 -7.17 -5.13 12.75
N HIS A 79 -8.48 -5.36 12.63
CA HIS A 79 -9.48 -4.85 13.57
C HIS A 79 -9.90 -5.86 14.64
N VAL A 80 -9.47 -7.13 14.49
CA VAL A 80 -9.81 -8.22 15.42
C VAL A 80 -8.57 -8.70 16.19
N PHE A 81 -7.46 -8.94 15.49
CA PHE A 81 -6.24 -9.53 16.05
C PHE A 81 -5.10 -8.53 16.13
N GLY A 82 -4.45 -8.47 17.29
CA GLY A 82 -3.28 -7.62 17.53
C GLY A 82 -3.43 -6.74 18.77
N ARG A 83 -2.54 -5.77 18.90
CA ARG A 83 -2.46 -4.86 20.04
C ARG A 83 -2.87 -3.45 19.64
N GLN A 84 -3.81 -2.86 20.36
CA GLN A 84 -4.13 -1.44 20.26
C GLN A 84 -3.16 -0.65 21.15
N ARG A 85 -2.28 0.14 20.52
CA ARG A 85 -1.32 1.02 21.20
C ARG A 85 -1.90 2.40 21.42
N TYR A 86 -2.54 2.93 20.40
CA TYR A 86 -3.12 4.26 20.40
C TYR A 86 -4.65 4.19 20.42
N ARG A 87 -5.27 5.13 21.10
CA ARG A 87 -6.75 5.25 21.13
C ARG A 87 -7.21 5.99 19.87
N THR A 88 -7.67 5.25 18.88
CA THR A 88 -8.09 5.77 17.58
C THR A 88 -9.58 6.05 17.46
N GLY A 89 -10.39 5.57 18.39
CA GLY A 89 -11.86 5.64 18.31
C GLY A 89 -12.49 4.51 17.48
N ASP A 90 -11.66 3.63 16.92
CA ASP A 90 -12.04 2.41 16.22
C ASP A 90 -11.36 1.17 16.83
N THR A 91 -11.50 0.00 16.20
CA THR A 91 -10.96 -1.26 16.68
C THR A 91 -9.61 -1.62 16.05
N SER A 92 -8.96 -0.70 15.35
CA SER A 92 -7.67 -0.95 14.68
C SER A 92 -6.59 -1.42 15.64
N ARG A 93 -5.76 -2.37 15.20
CA ARG A 93 -4.73 -3.03 15.99
C ARG A 93 -3.45 -3.18 15.19
N ASN A 94 -2.32 -3.15 15.87
CA ASN A 94 -1.01 -3.51 15.33
C ASN A 94 -0.81 -5.01 15.43
N ASN A 95 -0.50 -5.65 14.32
CA ASN A 95 -0.20 -7.08 14.24
C ASN A 95 1.09 -7.28 13.43
N TRP A 96 2.15 -7.75 14.10
CA TRP A 96 3.46 -7.92 13.48
C TRP A 96 3.49 -8.96 12.36
N LEU A 97 2.71 -10.05 12.50
CA LEU A 97 2.64 -11.09 11.47
C LEU A 97 1.97 -10.55 10.20
N LEU A 98 0.87 -9.84 10.36
CA LEU A 98 0.22 -9.16 9.24
C LEU A 98 1.13 -8.08 8.65
N ALA A 99 1.90 -7.35 9.47
CA ALA A 99 2.85 -6.36 8.97
C ALA A 99 3.94 -6.97 8.07
N ILE A 100 4.44 -8.15 8.39
CA ILE A 100 5.38 -8.87 7.53
C ILE A 100 4.71 -9.32 6.25
N LEU A 101 3.53 -9.96 6.33
CA LEU A 101 2.81 -10.50 5.18
C LEU A 101 2.32 -9.42 4.21
N THR A 102 2.04 -8.23 4.71
CA THR A 102 1.50 -7.10 3.93
C THR A 102 2.48 -5.92 3.84
N LEU A 103 3.78 -6.21 4.00
CA LEU A 103 4.89 -5.28 3.76
C LEU A 103 4.88 -4.00 4.60
N GLY A 104 4.20 -4.02 5.76
CA GLY A 104 4.12 -2.90 6.71
C GLY A 104 2.71 -2.51 7.12
N GLU A 105 1.69 -2.85 6.32
CA GLU A 105 0.29 -2.45 6.55
C GLU A 105 -0.31 -3.00 7.85
N GLY A 106 0.25 -4.06 8.44
CA GLY A 106 -0.19 -4.63 9.72
C GLY A 106 0.07 -3.72 10.94
N TRP A 107 0.81 -2.60 10.80
CA TRP A 107 0.89 -1.53 11.81
C TRP A 107 -0.33 -0.61 11.75
N HIS A 108 -1.50 -1.20 11.66
CA HIS A 108 -2.75 -0.57 11.30
C HIS A 108 -3.30 0.40 12.35
N ASN A 109 -3.08 0.14 13.64
CA ASN A 109 -3.43 1.08 14.69
C ASN A 109 -2.55 2.34 14.68
N ASN A 110 -1.27 2.21 14.35
CA ASN A 110 -0.40 3.36 14.12
C ASN A 110 -0.92 4.21 12.96
N HIS A 111 -1.25 3.55 11.83
CA HIS A 111 -1.80 4.22 10.66
C HIS A 111 -3.10 4.97 10.97
N HIS A 112 -4.05 4.32 11.65
CA HIS A 112 -5.32 4.97 12.04
C HIS A 112 -5.12 6.12 13.03
N TYR A 113 -4.09 6.05 13.87
CA TYR A 113 -3.78 7.12 14.79
C TYR A 113 -3.16 8.33 14.10
N TYR A 114 -2.20 8.14 13.19
CA TYR A 114 -1.57 9.22 12.44
C TYR A 114 -1.30 8.82 10.98
N PRO A 115 -2.30 9.00 10.09
CA PRO A 115 -2.21 8.57 8.69
C PRO A 115 -1.30 9.45 7.82
N ASN A 116 -0.85 10.61 8.32
CA ASN A 116 -0.07 11.59 7.56
C ASN A 116 1.44 11.32 7.53
N THR A 117 1.89 10.14 7.92
CA THR A 117 3.29 9.72 7.83
C THR A 117 3.47 8.67 6.73
N VAL A 118 4.65 8.65 6.11
CA VAL A 118 5.00 7.65 5.11
C VAL A 118 5.32 6.28 5.74
N ARG A 119 5.64 6.25 7.04
CA ARG A 119 6.01 5.04 7.77
C ARG A 119 4.90 4.61 8.71
N GLN A 120 4.39 3.40 8.55
CA GLN A 120 3.38 2.83 9.45
C GLN A 120 4.01 2.20 10.70
N GLY A 121 5.19 1.64 10.61
CA GLY A 121 5.98 1.19 11.77
C GLY A 121 6.64 2.37 12.48
N PHE A 122 6.11 2.82 13.61
CA PHE A 122 6.56 4.04 14.31
C PHE A 122 7.89 3.87 15.05
N TYR A 123 8.23 2.65 15.44
CA TYR A 123 9.46 2.31 16.16
C TYR A 123 10.42 1.51 15.28
N TRP A 124 11.70 1.49 15.63
CA TRP A 124 12.73 0.82 14.83
C TRP A 124 12.51 -0.70 14.70
N TRP A 125 11.89 -1.34 15.68
CA TRP A 125 11.54 -2.77 15.65
C TRP A 125 10.24 -3.08 14.93
N GLU A 126 9.50 -2.09 14.53
CA GLU A 126 8.31 -2.21 13.70
C GLU A 126 8.72 -2.19 12.23
N TYR A 127 9.02 -3.38 11.72
CA TYR A 127 9.46 -3.54 10.34
C TYR A 127 8.38 -3.10 9.36
N ASP A 128 8.74 -2.19 8.47
CA ASP A 128 7.87 -1.60 7.45
C ASP A 128 8.62 -1.65 6.13
N ILE A 129 8.40 -2.74 5.38
CA ILE A 129 9.14 -3.04 4.15
C ILE A 129 8.84 -1.99 3.09
N THR A 130 7.57 -1.57 2.98
CA THR A 130 7.16 -0.51 2.06
C THR A 130 7.93 0.77 2.32
N PHE A 131 8.05 1.18 3.58
CA PHE A 131 8.84 2.37 3.94
C PHE A 131 10.32 2.23 3.54
N TYR A 132 10.93 1.06 3.72
CA TYR A 132 12.34 0.86 3.35
C TYR A 132 12.55 0.95 1.84
N VAL A 133 11.61 0.40 1.04
CA VAL A 133 11.63 0.55 -0.43
C VAL A 133 11.48 2.02 -0.83
N LEU A 134 10.51 2.73 -0.24
CA LEU A 134 10.32 4.16 -0.51
C LEU A 134 11.55 4.97 -0.14
N LYS A 135 12.21 4.65 0.98
CA LYS A 135 13.45 5.32 1.38
C LYS A 135 14.59 5.07 0.40
N LEU A 136 14.72 3.85 -0.12
CA LEU A 136 15.69 3.54 -1.17
C LEU A 136 15.40 4.35 -2.45
N LEU A 137 14.15 4.42 -2.89
CA LEU A 137 13.75 5.22 -4.04
C LEU A 137 14.02 6.72 -3.82
N SER A 138 13.88 7.20 -2.58
CA SER A 138 14.22 8.57 -2.23
C SER A 138 15.73 8.83 -2.31
N TRP A 139 16.57 7.90 -1.91
CA TRP A 139 18.02 8.01 -2.08
C TRP A 139 18.45 8.00 -3.55
N CYS A 140 17.68 7.32 -4.40
CA CYS A 140 17.88 7.34 -5.86
C CYS A 140 17.33 8.62 -6.53
N GLY A 141 16.71 9.56 -5.78
CA GLY A 141 16.13 10.79 -6.31
C GLY A 141 14.83 10.58 -7.11
N ILE A 142 14.21 9.39 -7.01
CA ILE A 142 12.96 9.05 -7.73
C ILE A 142 11.74 9.63 -7.01
N ILE A 143 11.76 9.65 -5.67
CA ILE A 143 10.72 10.25 -4.84
C ILE A 143 11.34 11.16 -3.78
N TRP A 144 10.56 12.09 -3.26
CA TRP A 144 10.99 13.07 -2.25
C TRP A 144 9.86 13.38 -1.27
N ASP A 145 10.15 14.22 -0.27
CA ASP A 145 9.18 14.68 0.74
C ASP A 145 8.52 13.54 1.54
N LEU A 146 9.33 12.57 1.96
CA LEU A 146 8.89 11.48 2.84
C LEU A 146 8.57 12.04 4.23
N LYS A 147 7.29 12.24 4.55
CA LYS A 147 6.84 12.81 5.82
C LYS A 147 7.18 11.89 7.00
N PRO A 148 8.06 12.33 7.93
CA PRO A 148 8.39 11.53 9.12
C PRO A 148 7.25 11.56 10.13
N ILE A 149 7.28 10.62 11.08
CA ILE A 149 6.42 10.69 12.25
C ILE A 149 6.96 11.76 13.23
N PRO A 150 6.12 12.70 13.71
CA PRO A 150 6.52 13.60 14.80
C PRO A 150 6.75 12.83 16.10
N VAL A 151 7.82 13.19 16.85
CA VAL A 151 8.17 12.54 18.12
C VAL A 151 7.00 12.61 19.11
N ALA A 152 6.32 13.75 19.20
CA ALA A 152 5.15 13.93 20.06
C ALA A 152 4.01 12.95 19.75
N VAL A 153 3.79 12.63 18.47
CA VAL A 153 2.79 11.64 18.04
C VAL A 153 3.20 10.23 18.41
N ARG A 154 4.47 9.89 18.17
CA ARG A 154 5.01 8.57 18.49
C ARG A 154 4.93 8.27 20.00
N ASP A 155 5.25 9.25 20.83
CA ASP A 155 5.40 9.08 22.28
C ASP A 155 4.07 9.29 23.03
N ASP A 156 2.97 9.60 22.30
CA ASP A 156 1.63 9.82 22.87
C ASP A 156 0.82 8.51 23.05
N ALA A 157 1.50 7.40 23.24
CA ALA A 157 0.86 6.10 23.39
C ALA A 157 -0.16 6.09 24.55
N GLY A 158 -1.43 5.88 24.20
CA GLY A 158 -2.55 5.80 25.18
C GLY A 158 -3.33 7.10 25.40
N ARG A 159 -2.92 8.23 24.82
CA ARG A 159 -3.67 9.49 24.88
C ARG A 159 -4.54 9.69 23.63
N ARG A 160 -5.64 10.43 23.76
CA ARG A 160 -6.39 10.93 22.59
C ARG A 160 -5.72 12.20 22.09
N LEU A 161 -5.60 12.37 20.77
CA LEU A 161 -5.20 13.67 20.22
C LEU A 161 -6.25 14.73 20.59
N PRO A 162 -5.85 15.91 21.12
CA PRO A 162 -6.78 17.01 21.36
C PRO A 162 -7.43 17.41 20.03
N GLY A 163 -8.77 17.49 19.99
CA GLY A 163 -9.51 18.07 18.86
C GLY A 163 -10.03 17.11 17.79
N ARG A 164 -10.02 15.78 18.00
CA ARG A 164 -10.78 14.82 17.21
C ARG A 164 -11.94 14.24 18.04
N SER A 165 -13.06 14.92 17.99
CA SER A 165 -14.38 14.41 18.39
C SER A 165 -15.02 13.66 17.23
#